data_c9ab28fe31c6081c8c018fdfebd36354
#
_entry.id   c9ab28fe31c6081c8c018fdfebd36354
#
_cell.length_a   1.000
_cell.length_b   1.000
_cell.length_c   1.000
_cell.angle_alpha   90.00
_cell.angle_beta   90.00
_cell.angle_gamma   90.00
#
_symmetry.space_group_name_H-M   'P 1'
#
loop_
_entity.id
_entity.type
_entity.pdbx_description
1 polymer ?
#
loop_
_entity_poly.entity_id
_entity_poly.type
_entity_poly.pdbx_seq_one_letter_code
_entity_poly.pdbx_strand_id
1 'polypeptide(L)'
;NPRLIAWTWDKSVAGSFLVEIPENLGTPGKRNSTFAANTPPQVDELLHSPAVPTSSQSVRVTARITSVDPLSSVSVRHRADSSNNTGSWKTKTMYDDGNRGGDEVAGDGVFTGTLTEYRTNGRRVQFYVQARTEAGTSHSQPKWGPDKPALYIVDNRKPKTDLRTVRLVVSDYDMGAVSNGGSSKYKYKFPRLSNHYFNATFISNEKDIRYNCEMRNSGSPWTRGNNLNRGKWKMPNDRRFRGKYKLSWDDDAN
;
A
#
# COMPACT_ATOMS: atom_id res chain seq x y z
N ASN A 1 -12.60 13.95 38.25
CA ASN A 1 -12.21 13.18 37.06
C ASN A 1 -12.09 11.72 37.45
N PRO A 2 -12.90 10.83 36.86
CA PRO A 2 -12.76 9.41 37.13
C PRO A 2 -11.41 8.93 36.56
N ARG A 3 -10.66 8.28 37.43
CA ARG A 3 -9.34 7.72 37.06
C ARG A 3 -9.41 6.21 37.06
N LEU A 4 -8.92 5.57 36.01
CA LEU A 4 -8.80 4.12 35.93
C LEU A 4 -7.40 3.71 36.41
N ILE A 5 -7.35 2.79 37.36
CA ILE A 5 -6.10 2.18 37.81
C ILE A 5 -5.88 0.92 36.97
N ALA A 6 -4.85 0.95 36.12
CA ALA A 6 -4.42 -0.22 35.39
C ALA A 6 -3.29 -0.93 36.14
N TRP A 7 -3.36 -2.25 36.22
CA TRP A 7 -2.34 -3.10 36.82
C TRP A 7 -1.50 -3.75 35.71
N THR A 8 -0.21 -3.73 35.87
CA THR A 8 0.68 -4.49 34.99
C THR A 8 1.04 -5.82 35.63
N TRP A 9 1.13 -6.87 34.82
CA TRP A 9 1.58 -8.20 35.25
C TRP A 9 3.11 -8.35 35.18
N ASP A 10 3.83 -7.30 34.83
CA ASP A 10 5.28 -7.30 34.83
C ASP A 10 5.78 -7.07 36.27
N LYS A 11 6.34 -8.11 36.86
CA LYS A 11 6.91 -8.08 38.21
C LYS A 11 8.10 -7.12 38.35
N SER A 12 8.70 -6.69 37.25
CA SER A 12 9.81 -5.72 37.24
C SER A 12 9.33 -4.27 37.37
N VAL A 13 8.03 -4.03 37.13
CA VAL A 13 7.40 -2.70 37.23
C VAL A 13 6.38 -2.74 38.36
N ALA A 14 6.83 -2.54 39.57
CA ALA A 14 5.95 -2.33 40.71
C ALA A 14 5.32 -0.93 40.64
N GLY A 15 4.12 -0.82 40.11
CA GLY A 15 3.41 0.45 40.06
C GLY A 15 2.01 0.36 39.48
N SER A 16 1.12 1.20 39.97
CA SER A 16 -0.17 1.46 39.36
C SER A 16 -0.06 2.67 38.45
N PHE A 17 -0.57 2.56 37.22
CA PHE A 17 -0.69 3.70 36.32
C PHE A 17 -2.07 4.32 36.48
N LEU A 18 -2.10 5.63 36.69
CA LEU A 18 -3.32 6.40 36.54
C LEU A 18 -3.48 6.75 35.05
N VAL A 19 -4.45 6.11 34.41
CA VAL A 19 -4.82 6.47 33.02
C VAL A 19 -5.89 7.54 33.12
N GLU A 20 -5.62 8.72 32.60
CA GLU A 20 -6.67 9.72 32.43
C GLU A 20 -7.67 9.21 31.40
N ILE A 21 -8.92 9.08 31.83
CA ILE A 21 -10.01 8.84 30.91
C ILE A 21 -10.21 10.14 30.12
N PRO A 22 -10.15 10.12 28.78
CA PRO A 22 -10.39 11.33 27.99
C PRO A 22 -11.70 12.01 28.40
N GLU A 23 -11.69 13.32 28.57
CA GLU A 23 -12.87 14.11 28.95
C GLU A 23 -14.06 13.94 27.99
N ASN A 24 -13.81 13.42 26.81
CA ASN A 24 -14.73 13.31 25.69
C ASN A 24 -15.14 11.86 25.39
N LEU A 25 -15.37 11.05 26.39
CA LEU A 25 -16.12 9.81 26.23
C LEU A 25 -17.57 10.18 25.89
N GLY A 26 -18.09 9.64 24.78
CA GLY A 26 -19.44 9.93 24.31
C GLY A 26 -20.45 9.81 25.45
N THR A 27 -21.28 10.84 25.62
CA THR A 27 -22.33 10.89 26.63
C THR A 27 -23.65 10.48 26.01
N PRO A 28 -24.39 9.52 26.58
CA PRO A 28 -25.74 9.19 26.12
C PRO A 28 -26.61 10.45 25.99
N GLY A 29 -27.29 10.63 24.88
CA GLY A 29 -28.17 11.79 24.64
C GLY A 29 -27.46 13.08 24.20
N LYS A 30 -26.13 13.09 24.08
CA LYS A 30 -25.38 14.21 23.52
C LYS A 30 -24.61 13.78 22.27
N ARG A 31 -24.29 14.75 21.40
CA ARG A 31 -23.46 14.51 20.22
C ARG A 31 -22.11 13.93 20.65
N ASN A 32 -21.71 12.83 20.01
CA ASN A 32 -20.41 12.20 20.29
C ASN A 32 -19.26 13.20 20.10
N SER A 33 -18.27 13.16 20.98
CA SER A 33 -17.08 14.01 20.90
C SER A 33 -16.25 13.81 19.61
N THR A 34 -16.37 12.64 18.99
CA THR A 34 -15.75 12.31 17.70
C THR A 34 -16.62 12.66 16.49
N PHE A 35 -17.77 13.30 16.72
CA PHE A 35 -18.64 13.74 15.65
C PHE A 35 -17.92 14.77 14.78
N ALA A 36 -17.80 14.47 13.49
CA ALA A 36 -17.35 15.41 12.46
C ALA A 36 -18.57 15.86 11.64
N ALA A 37 -18.73 17.16 11.44
CA ALA A 37 -19.80 17.71 10.59
C ALA A 37 -19.63 17.28 9.14
N ASN A 38 -18.38 17.12 8.70
CA ASN A 38 -18.01 16.69 7.35
C ASN A 38 -17.27 15.36 7.43
N THR A 39 -17.76 14.36 6.73
CA THR A 39 -17.20 13.00 6.75
C THR A 39 -16.26 12.82 5.55
N PRO A 40 -15.03 12.31 5.76
CA PRO A 40 -14.18 11.95 4.64
C PRO A 40 -14.84 10.89 3.75
N PRO A 41 -14.64 10.94 2.42
CA PRO A 41 -15.12 9.89 1.54
C PRO A 41 -14.42 8.58 1.85
N GLN A 42 -15.08 7.47 1.65
CA GLN A 42 -14.50 6.14 1.72
C GLN A 42 -13.96 5.75 0.34
N VAL A 43 -12.75 5.23 0.29
CA VAL A 43 -12.10 4.76 -0.95
C VAL A 43 -11.75 3.30 -0.76
N ASP A 44 -12.41 2.43 -1.51
CA ASP A 44 -12.25 0.97 -1.41
C ASP A 44 -11.97 0.34 -2.78
N GLU A 45 -11.81 -0.97 -2.79
CA GLU A 45 -11.68 -1.79 -3.99
C GLU A 45 -10.65 -1.27 -5.00
N LEU A 46 -9.57 -0.65 -4.51
CA LEU A 46 -8.49 -0.19 -5.39
C LEU A 46 -7.94 -1.35 -6.21
N LEU A 47 -7.93 -1.17 -7.52
CA LEU A 47 -7.38 -2.15 -8.45
C LEU A 47 -6.70 -1.45 -9.62
N HIS A 48 -5.68 -2.09 -10.20
CA HIS A 48 -5.15 -1.71 -11.51
C HIS A 48 -5.20 -2.89 -12.48
N SER A 49 -5.40 -2.62 -13.73
CA SER A 49 -5.47 -3.62 -14.79
C SER A 49 -4.76 -3.12 -16.05
N PRO A 50 -3.93 -3.97 -16.70
CA PRO A 50 -3.51 -5.33 -16.30
C PRO A 50 -2.68 -5.34 -15.02
N ALA A 51 -2.69 -6.47 -14.29
CA ALA A 51 -1.89 -6.63 -13.06
C ALA A 51 -0.38 -6.48 -13.31
N VAL A 52 0.08 -6.95 -14.46
CA VAL A 52 1.45 -6.74 -14.97
C VAL A 52 1.33 -6.27 -16.41
N PRO A 53 1.28 -4.94 -16.63
CA PRO A 53 1.19 -4.39 -17.98
C PRO A 53 2.48 -4.61 -18.76
N THR A 54 2.34 -4.79 -20.07
CA THR A 54 3.46 -4.71 -21.01
C THR A 54 3.72 -3.25 -21.40
N SER A 55 4.85 -3.00 -22.06
CA SER A 55 5.20 -1.66 -22.55
C SER A 55 4.25 -1.10 -23.63
N SER A 56 3.40 -1.95 -24.23
CA SER A 56 2.36 -1.54 -25.19
C SER A 56 1.01 -1.23 -24.54
N GLN A 57 0.80 -1.59 -23.27
CA GLN A 57 -0.49 -1.47 -22.61
C GLN A 57 -0.58 -0.23 -21.71
N SER A 58 -1.74 0.41 -21.71
CA SER A 58 -2.13 1.40 -20.70
C SER A 58 -2.57 0.69 -19.43
N VAL A 59 -2.55 1.38 -18.30
CA VAL A 59 -2.99 0.85 -17.01
C VAL A 59 -4.24 1.58 -16.59
N ARG A 60 -5.34 0.85 -16.49
CA ARG A 60 -6.60 1.33 -15.92
C ARG A 60 -6.54 1.16 -14.39
N VAL A 61 -6.80 2.23 -13.67
CA VAL A 61 -6.91 2.23 -12.21
C VAL A 61 -8.36 2.47 -11.85
N THR A 62 -8.93 1.62 -11.03
CA THR A 62 -10.31 1.72 -10.54
C THR A 62 -10.34 1.77 -9.02
N ALA A 63 -11.31 2.47 -8.46
CA ALA A 63 -11.61 2.45 -7.03
C ALA A 63 -13.09 2.74 -6.82
N ARG A 64 -13.68 2.08 -5.82
CA ARG A 64 -15.05 2.38 -5.37
C ARG A 64 -15.00 3.54 -4.38
N ILE A 65 -15.80 4.57 -4.64
CA ILE A 65 -15.91 5.74 -3.78
C ILE A 65 -17.31 5.82 -3.20
N THR A 66 -17.39 5.90 -1.89
CA THR A 66 -18.64 6.16 -1.17
C THR A 66 -18.47 7.43 -0.37
N SER A 67 -19.38 8.38 -0.54
CA SER A 67 -19.36 9.65 0.17
C SER A 67 -20.77 10.10 0.54
N VAL A 68 -20.90 10.63 1.75
CA VAL A 68 -22.13 11.31 2.20
C VAL A 68 -22.14 12.74 1.69
N ASP A 69 -20.98 13.39 1.74
CA ASP A 69 -20.81 14.77 1.26
C ASP A 69 -20.48 14.78 -0.24
N PRO A 70 -20.89 15.82 -0.98
CA PRO A 70 -20.54 15.96 -2.40
C PRO A 70 -19.04 15.89 -2.64
N LEU A 71 -18.63 15.15 -3.67
CA LEU A 71 -17.25 15.01 -4.08
C LEU A 71 -16.80 16.21 -4.91
N SER A 72 -15.70 16.84 -4.56
CA SER A 72 -15.04 17.86 -5.38
C SER A 72 -14.09 17.26 -6.40
N SER A 73 -13.44 16.14 -6.07
CA SER A 73 -12.52 15.46 -6.99
C SER A 73 -12.22 14.04 -6.59
N VAL A 74 -12.03 13.19 -7.59
CA VAL A 74 -11.42 11.86 -7.45
C VAL A 74 -10.25 11.77 -8.42
N SER A 75 -9.10 11.34 -7.94
CA SER A 75 -7.90 11.31 -8.78
C SER A 75 -6.97 10.17 -8.40
N VAL A 76 -6.29 9.62 -9.40
CA VAL A 76 -5.11 8.80 -9.16
C VAL A 76 -3.86 9.69 -9.17
N ARG A 77 -3.12 9.63 -8.07
CA ARG A 77 -1.80 10.26 -7.93
C ARG A 77 -0.76 9.20 -8.29
N HIS A 78 0.15 9.53 -9.19
CA HIS A 78 1.09 8.55 -9.71
C HIS A 78 2.45 9.18 -10.02
N ARG A 79 3.50 8.37 -9.98
CA ARG A 79 4.84 8.75 -10.41
C ARG A 79 5.65 7.53 -10.87
N ALA A 80 6.62 7.76 -11.73
CA ALA A 80 7.65 6.77 -11.99
C ALA A 80 8.45 6.55 -10.70
N ASP A 81 8.67 5.29 -10.36
CA ASP A 81 9.56 4.95 -9.27
C ASP A 81 11.01 5.25 -9.62
N SER A 82 11.79 5.62 -8.63
CA SER A 82 13.19 5.96 -8.79
C SER A 82 13.99 5.57 -7.55
N SER A 83 15.27 5.29 -7.76
CA SER A 83 16.18 4.93 -6.66
C SER A 83 16.36 6.04 -5.61
N ASN A 84 15.93 7.26 -5.90
CA ASN A 84 16.00 8.41 -4.99
C ASN A 84 14.68 8.69 -4.29
N ASN A 85 13.59 8.08 -4.76
CA ASN A 85 12.22 8.34 -4.30
C ASN A 85 11.81 9.83 -4.38
N THR A 86 12.41 10.59 -5.31
CA THR A 86 12.29 12.06 -5.42
C THR A 86 11.39 12.52 -6.56
N GLY A 87 10.79 11.60 -7.31
CA GLY A 87 9.89 11.94 -8.44
C GLY A 87 8.65 12.70 -7.95
N SER A 88 8.29 13.76 -8.69
CA SER A 88 7.07 14.52 -8.42
C SER A 88 5.82 13.69 -8.71
N TRP A 89 4.82 13.81 -7.86
CA TRP A 89 3.52 13.20 -8.05
C TRP A 89 2.74 13.93 -9.15
N LYS A 90 2.32 13.17 -10.16
CA LYS A 90 1.36 13.62 -11.18
C LYS A 90 -0.04 13.28 -10.72
N THR A 91 -1.01 14.00 -11.26
CA THR A 91 -2.44 13.82 -10.99
C THR A 91 -3.17 13.45 -12.28
N LYS A 92 -3.97 12.40 -12.22
CA LYS A 92 -4.91 12.03 -13.28
C LYS A 92 -6.31 11.97 -12.70
N THR A 93 -7.23 12.73 -13.25
CA THR A 93 -8.66 12.69 -12.85
C THR A 93 -9.24 11.32 -13.14
N MET A 94 -10.08 10.86 -12.23
CA MET A 94 -10.89 9.66 -12.38
C MET A 94 -12.35 10.04 -12.56
N TYR A 95 -13.09 9.23 -13.29
CA TYR A 95 -14.47 9.50 -13.70
C TYR A 95 -15.37 8.31 -13.38
N ASP A 96 -16.64 8.60 -13.13
CA ASP A 96 -17.76 7.67 -12.95
C ASP A 96 -18.92 8.14 -13.83
N ASP A 97 -18.67 8.18 -15.16
CA ASP A 97 -19.60 8.76 -16.14
C ASP A 97 -19.90 7.82 -17.33
N GLY A 98 -19.40 6.60 -17.27
CA GLY A 98 -19.61 5.57 -18.30
C GLY A 98 -18.85 5.85 -19.60
N ASN A 99 -17.89 6.78 -19.63
CA ASN A 99 -17.20 7.17 -20.87
C ASN A 99 -15.73 7.53 -20.67
N ARG A 100 -15.43 8.53 -19.82
CA ARG A 100 -14.08 9.05 -19.66
C ARG A 100 -13.21 8.15 -18.79
N GLY A 101 -11.88 8.21 -19.01
CA GLY A 101 -10.93 7.47 -18.20
C GLY A 101 -10.96 5.95 -18.37
N GLY A 102 -11.82 5.42 -19.26
CA GLY A 102 -12.08 4.00 -19.42
C GLY A 102 -13.17 3.47 -18.48
N ASP A 103 -13.97 4.37 -17.94
CA ASP A 103 -15.16 4.04 -17.18
C ASP A 103 -16.24 3.44 -18.10
N GLU A 104 -16.95 2.41 -17.63
CA GLU A 104 -17.88 1.62 -18.44
C GLU A 104 -19.34 1.83 -18.01
N VAL A 105 -19.56 2.22 -16.74
CA VAL A 105 -20.92 2.32 -16.16
C VAL A 105 -21.06 3.58 -15.34
N ALA A 106 -21.84 4.53 -15.82
CA ALA A 106 -22.06 5.79 -15.13
C ALA A 106 -22.79 5.61 -13.79
N GLY A 107 -22.30 6.25 -12.75
CA GLY A 107 -22.98 6.37 -11.46
C GLY A 107 -23.00 5.09 -10.63
N ASP A 108 -22.12 4.12 -10.90
CA ASP A 108 -22.05 2.88 -10.13
C ASP A 108 -21.11 3.00 -8.91
N GLY A 109 -20.52 4.17 -8.73
CA GLY A 109 -19.57 4.49 -7.65
C GLY A 109 -18.17 3.99 -7.90
N VAL A 110 -17.87 3.40 -9.06
CA VAL A 110 -16.52 2.92 -9.44
C VAL A 110 -15.87 3.97 -10.34
N PHE A 111 -15.00 4.75 -9.75
CA PHE A 111 -14.24 5.76 -10.49
C PHE A 111 -13.07 5.12 -11.23
N THR A 112 -12.87 5.54 -12.48
CA THR A 112 -11.85 4.98 -13.37
C THR A 112 -10.93 6.05 -13.94
N GLY A 113 -9.63 5.77 -13.98
CA GLY A 113 -8.61 6.60 -14.62
C GLY A 113 -7.57 5.77 -15.33
N THR A 114 -7.15 6.21 -16.53
CA THR A 114 -6.19 5.47 -17.35
C THR A 114 -4.83 6.17 -17.39
N LEU A 115 -3.78 5.45 -16.99
CA LEU A 115 -2.38 5.87 -17.06
C LEU A 115 -1.76 5.37 -18.37
N THR A 116 -1.22 6.29 -19.17
CA THR A 116 -0.66 6.00 -20.51
C THR A 116 0.83 6.24 -20.62
N GLU A 117 1.45 6.83 -19.59
CA GLU A 117 2.80 7.40 -19.68
C GLU A 117 3.93 6.39 -19.43
N TYR A 118 3.64 5.27 -18.77
CA TYR A 118 4.68 4.35 -18.30
C TYR A 118 4.83 3.15 -19.24
N ARG A 119 5.63 3.31 -20.28
CA ARG A 119 5.78 2.34 -21.38
C ARG A 119 7.15 1.63 -21.42
N THR A 120 8.00 1.87 -20.44
CA THR A 120 9.35 1.28 -20.42
C THR A 120 9.33 -0.07 -19.70
N ASN A 121 9.81 -1.13 -20.35
CA ASN A 121 9.98 -2.44 -19.71
C ASN A 121 10.88 -2.36 -18.47
N GLY A 122 10.49 -3.01 -17.39
CA GLY A 122 11.16 -2.93 -16.08
C GLY A 122 10.78 -1.71 -15.24
N ARG A 123 10.01 -0.74 -15.78
CA ARG A 123 9.59 0.45 -15.05
C ARG A 123 8.64 0.07 -13.92
N ARG A 124 8.95 0.49 -12.70
CA ARG A 124 8.03 0.48 -11.57
C ARG A 124 7.31 1.81 -11.47
N VAL A 125 6.07 1.76 -11.05
CA VAL A 125 5.21 2.93 -10.89
C VAL A 125 4.57 2.88 -9.52
N GLN A 126 4.63 3.99 -8.82
CA GLN A 126 3.96 4.22 -7.55
C GLN A 126 2.65 4.97 -7.81
N PHE A 127 1.57 4.57 -7.15
CA PHE A 127 0.29 5.27 -7.27
C PHE A 127 -0.59 5.10 -6.02
N TYR A 128 -1.53 6.01 -5.85
CA TYR A 128 -2.63 5.91 -4.90
C TYR A 128 -3.83 6.70 -5.43
N VAL A 129 -5.03 6.33 -5.03
CA VAL A 129 -6.24 7.07 -5.33
C VAL A 129 -6.58 7.99 -4.16
N GLN A 130 -6.98 9.21 -4.45
CA GLN A 130 -7.43 10.19 -3.50
C GLN A 130 -8.80 10.72 -3.92
N ALA A 131 -9.76 10.64 -3.00
CA ALA A 131 -11.05 11.30 -3.12
C ALA A 131 -11.12 12.48 -2.14
N ARG A 132 -11.75 13.57 -2.56
CA ARG A 132 -11.92 14.79 -1.77
C ARG A 132 -13.34 15.28 -1.88
N THR A 133 -13.93 15.72 -0.77
CA THR A 133 -15.23 16.37 -0.72
C THR A 133 -15.13 17.88 -0.97
N GLU A 134 -16.25 18.53 -1.29
CA GLU A 134 -16.33 19.98 -1.37
C GLU A 134 -16.03 20.67 -0.04
N ALA A 135 -16.36 20.03 1.07
CA ALA A 135 -16.01 20.47 2.42
C ALA A 135 -14.50 20.37 2.75
N GLY A 136 -13.68 19.84 1.80
CA GLY A 136 -12.23 19.77 1.93
C GLY A 136 -11.69 18.52 2.66
N THR A 137 -12.55 17.63 3.16
CA THR A 137 -12.12 16.35 3.73
C THR A 137 -11.63 15.42 2.63
N SER A 138 -10.68 14.56 2.92
CA SER A 138 -10.15 13.63 1.91
C SER A 138 -9.72 12.30 2.52
N HIS A 139 -9.75 11.27 1.69
CA HIS A 139 -9.23 9.95 2.01
C HIS A 139 -8.43 9.38 0.83
N SER A 140 -7.49 8.53 1.13
CA SER A 140 -6.64 7.90 0.11
C SER A 140 -6.60 6.38 0.27
N GLN A 141 -6.51 5.68 -0.86
CA GLN A 141 -6.28 4.24 -0.89
C GLN A 141 -5.08 3.94 -1.82
N PRO A 142 -4.05 3.25 -1.35
CA PRO A 142 -3.85 2.74 0.00
C PRO A 142 -3.88 3.84 1.08
N LYS A 143 -4.31 3.49 2.29
CA LYS A 143 -4.56 4.42 3.41
C LYS A 143 -3.42 5.43 3.68
N TRP A 144 -2.19 4.99 3.49
CA TRP A 144 -1.00 5.80 3.76
C TRP A 144 -0.58 6.67 2.56
N GLY A 145 -1.35 6.63 1.45
CA GLY A 145 -1.12 7.48 0.28
C GLY A 145 0.33 7.47 -0.19
N PRO A 146 0.99 8.65 -0.22
CA PRO A 146 2.37 8.77 -0.74
C PRO A 146 3.42 8.04 0.10
N ASP A 147 3.16 7.76 1.38
CA ASP A 147 4.13 7.12 2.29
C ASP A 147 4.23 5.61 2.05
N LYS A 148 3.11 4.97 1.71
CA LYS A 148 3.05 3.55 1.33
C LYS A 148 2.16 3.37 0.11
N PRO A 149 2.59 3.83 -1.07
CA PRO A 149 1.79 3.75 -2.29
C PRO A 149 1.62 2.31 -2.77
N ALA A 150 0.60 2.07 -3.56
CA ALA A 150 0.50 0.89 -4.39
C ALA A 150 1.60 0.93 -5.46
N LEU A 151 2.06 -0.26 -5.88
CA LEU A 151 3.07 -0.37 -6.92
C LEU A 151 2.63 -1.35 -8.01
N TYR A 152 3.00 -1.07 -9.24
CA TYR A 152 3.03 -2.05 -10.31
C TYR A 152 4.33 -1.99 -11.08
N ILE A 153 4.60 -3.00 -11.89
CA ILE A 153 5.77 -3.09 -12.76
C ILE A 153 5.33 -3.33 -14.20
N VAL A 154 5.95 -2.64 -15.13
CA VAL A 154 5.82 -2.91 -16.57
C VAL A 154 6.79 -4.03 -16.92
N ASP A 155 6.29 -5.18 -17.36
CA ASP A 155 7.14 -6.32 -17.74
C ASP A 155 6.60 -7.01 -18.99
N ASN A 156 7.44 -7.05 -20.03
CA ASN A 156 7.11 -7.70 -21.28
C ASN A 156 7.28 -9.24 -21.22
N ARG A 157 7.92 -9.74 -20.16
CA ARG A 157 8.14 -11.17 -19.98
C ARG A 157 6.89 -11.80 -19.37
N LYS A 158 6.40 -12.85 -20.01
CA LYS A 158 5.35 -13.71 -19.45
C LYS A 158 5.98 -14.97 -18.85
N PRO A 159 5.59 -15.36 -17.64
CA PRO A 159 6.01 -16.65 -17.10
C PRO A 159 5.60 -17.79 -18.06
N LYS A 160 6.56 -18.63 -18.41
CA LYS A 160 6.33 -19.85 -19.22
C LYS A 160 6.30 -21.04 -18.28
N THR A 161 5.26 -21.15 -17.45
CA THR A 161 5.14 -22.22 -16.46
C THR A 161 3.69 -22.44 -16.11
N ASP A 162 3.33 -23.69 -15.86
CA ASP A 162 2.03 -24.09 -15.31
C ASP A 162 1.99 -23.96 -13.77
N LEU A 163 3.14 -23.68 -13.18
CA LEU A 163 3.23 -23.45 -11.74
C LEU A 163 2.66 -22.07 -11.38
N ARG A 164 2.24 -21.95 -10.13
CA ARG A 164 1.81 -20.67 -9.59
C ARG A 164 2.97 -19.67 -9.55
N THR A 165 2.78 -18.57 -10.23
CA THR A 165 3.74 -17.47 -10.20
C THR A 165 3.41 -16.47 -9.10
N VAL A 166 4.45 -15.90 -8.52
CA VAL A 166 4.35 -14.83 -7.52
C VAL A 166 5.34 -13.73 -7.88
N ARG A 167 4.86 -12.50 -7.90
CA ARG A 167 5.71 -11.31 -8.00
C ARG A 167 5.58 -10.47 -6.76
N LEU A 168 6.70 -9.93 -6.30
CA LEU A 168 6.77 -8.85 -5.32
C LEU A 168 7.31 -7.61 -6.01
N VAL A 169 6.47 -6.59 -6.07
CA VAL A 169 6.87 -5.29 -6.59
C VAL A 169 7.20 -4.40 -5.38
N VAL A 170 8.46 -4.03 -5.28
CA VAL A 170 9.03 -3.16 -4.23
C VAL A 170 9.65 -1.96 -4.94
N SER A 171 9.65 -0.80 -4.32
CA SER A 171 10.29 0.38 -4.92
C SER A 171 11.78 0.17 -5.14
N ASP A 172 12.36 0.83 -6.15
CA ASP A 172 13.80 0.77 -6.41
C ASP A 172 14.61 1.30 -5.22
N TYR A 173 14.04 2.28 -4.52
CA TYR A 173 14.64 2.81 -3.31
C TYR A 173 14.72 1.77 -2.18
N ASP A 174 13.61 1.07 -1.92
CA ASP A 174 13.54 0.07 -0.87
C ASP A 174 14.29 -1.21 -1.26
N MET A 175 14.29 -1.59 -2.54
CA MET A 175 15.07 -2.72 -3.05
C MET A 175 16.56 -2.55 -2.78
N GLY A 176 17.09 -1.35 -2.99
CA GLY A 176 18.47 -1.05 -2.64
C GLY A 176 18.77 -1.25 -1.16
N ALA A 177 17.78 -0.95 -0.28
CA ALA A 177 17.91 -1.15 1.16
C ALA A 177 17.77 -2.63 1.55
N VAL A 178 16.81 -3.35 0.96
CA VAL A 178 16.54 -4.78 1.24
C VAL A 178 17.68 -5.68 0.79
N SER A 179 18.16 -5.46 -0.42
CA SER A 179 19.23 -6.29 -1.00
C SER A 179 20.57 -6.13 -0.30
N ASN A 180 20.67 -5.14 0.59
CA ASN A 180 21.95 -4.82 1.25
C ASN A 180 23.10 -4.70 0.24
N GLY A 181 22.71 -4.45 -1.02
CA GLY A 181 23.45 -4.72 -2.23
C GLY A 181 24.52 -3.71 -2.51
N GLY A 182 25.54 -3.66 -1.70
CA GLY A 182 26.81 -3.06 -2.09
C GLY A 182 26.80 -1.57 -2.44
N SER A 183 25.65 -0.94 -2.61
CA SER A 183 25.58 0.50 -2.79
C SER A 183 25.77 1.20 -1.46
N SER A 184 26.83 1.95 -1.32
CA SER A 184 27.13 2.81 -0.16
C SER A 184 25.95 3.70 0.25
N LYS A 185 25.07 4.04 -0.72
CA LYS A 185 23.87 4.83 -0.54
C LYS A 185 22.84 4.26 0.43
N TYR A 186 22.72 2.92 0.52
CA TYR A 186 21.73 2.24 1.35
C TYR A 186 22.31 1.59 2.58
N LYS A 187 23.65 1.38 2.60
CA LYS A 187 24.39 0.63 3.61
C LYS A 187 24.15 1.09 5.05
N TYR A 188 23.92 2.38 5.25
CA TYR A 188 23.75 2.97 6.58
C TYR A 188 22.32 3.23 6.97
N LYS A 189 21.39 3.24 6.01
CA LYS A 189 20.00 3.60 6.26
C LYS A 189 19.20 2.44 6.88
N PHE A 190 19.50 1.21 6.44
CA PHE A 190 18.87 -0.01 6.96
C PHE A 190 19.93 -1.09 7.14
N PRO A 191 20.57 -1.14 8.31
CA PRO A 191 21.64 -2.12 8.57
C PRO A 191 21.09 -3.55 8.54
N ARG A 192 21.95 -4.52 8.28
CA ARG A 192 21.63 -5.97 8.27
C ARG A 192 20.86 -6.44 9.51
N LEU A 193 21.11 -5.81 10.65
CA LEU A 193 20.46 -6.09 11.92
C LEU A 193 18.99 -5.68 11.95
N SER A 194 18.55 -4.78 11.05
CA SER A 194 17.20 -4.27 11.04
C SER A 194 16.19 -5.34 10.63
N ASN A 195 15.12 -5.46 11.40
CA ASN A 195 13.94 -6.25 11.07
C ASN A 195 12.85 -5.40 10.37
N HIS A 196 13.23 -4.25 9.84
CA HIS A 196 12.31 -3.37 9.14
C HIS A 196 11.64 -4.08 7.95
N TYR A 197 10.35 -3.85 7.80
CA TYR A 197 9.57 -4.31 6.67
C TYR A 197 9.34 -3.17 5.68
N PHE A 198 9.52 -3.45 4.42
CA PHE A 198 9.36 -2.52 3.31
C PHE A 198 8.01 -2.73 2.63
N ASN A 199 7.44 -1.64 2.13
CA ASN A 199 6.19 -1.68 1.39
C ASN A 199 6.33 -2.45 0.07
N ALA A 200 5.34 -3.28 -0.23
CA ALA A 200 5.33 -4.09 -1.45
C ALA A 200 3.91 -4.28 -1.99
N THR A 201 3.82 -4.52 -3.29
CA THR A 201 2.64 -5.09 -3.93
C THR A 201 2.91 -6.55 -4.27
N PHE A 202 2.00 -7.42 -3.85
CA PHE A 202 2.05 -8.85 -4.14
C PHE A 202 1.10 -9.16 -5.30
N ILE A 203 1.59 -9.89 -6.31
CA ILE A 203 0.81 -10.31 -7.47
C ILE A 203 0.96 -11.81 -7.65
N SER A 204 -0.14 -12.54 -7.64
CA SER A 204 -0.16 -13.98 -7.89
C SER A 204 -0.82 -14.30 -9.23
N ASN A 205 -0.17 -15.18 -10.01
CA ASN A 205 -0.64 -15.63 -11.33
C ASN A 205 -0.96 -14.49 -12.30
N GLU A 206 -0.22 -13.35 -12.20
CA GLU A 206 -0.43 -12.17 -13.04
C GLU A 206 -1.86 -11.59 -12.98
N LYS A 207 -2.63 -11.88 -11.91
CA LYS A 207 -4.05 -11.52 -11.77
C LYS A 207 -4.45 -11.05 -10.38
N ASP A 208 -4.06 -11.77 -9.34
CA ASP A 208 -4.50 -11.50 -7.96
C ASP A 208 -3.52 -10.55 -7.29
N ILE A 209 -3.97 -9.31 -7.07
CA ILE A 209 -3.15 -8.20 -6.59
C ILE A 209 -3.48 -7.91 -5.13
N ARG A 210 -2.46 -7.70 -4.31
CA ARG A 210 -2.57 -7.18 -2.94
C ARG A 210 -1.59 -6.04 -2.74
N TYR A 211 -2.11 -4.89 -2.43
CA TYR A 211 -1.32 -3.72 -2.06
C TYR A 211 -1.00 -3.73 -0.56
N ASN A 212 -0.07 -2.87 -0.16
CA ASN A 212 0.35 -2.73 1.24
C ASN A 212 0.75 -4.05 1.89
N CYS A 213 1.28 -4.97 1.10
CA CYS A 213 2.05 -6.06 1.64
C CYS A 213 3.37 -5.52 2.16
N GLU A 214 3.96 -6.24 3.08
CA GLU A 214 5.25 -5.89 3.63
C GLU A 214 6.24 -7.01 3.37
N MET A 215 7.48 -6.66 3.00
CA MET A 215 8.54 -7.64 2.81
C MET A 215 9.80 -7.26 3.57
N ARG A 216 10.57 -8.23 3.97
CA ARG A 216 11.93 -8.06 4.49
C ARG A 216 12.81 -9.24 4.14
N ASN A 217 14.12 -9.02 4.19
CA ASN A 217 15.07 -10.12 4.15
C ASN A 217 14.94 -11.01 5.40
N SER A 218 15.09 -12.31 5.26
CA SER A 218 15.01 -13.32 6.32
C SER A 218 16.40 -13.79 6.76
N GLY A 219 16.45 -14.52 7.87
CA GLY A 219 17.68 -15.05 8.44
C GLY A 219 18.21 -14.22 9.61
N SER A 220 19.23 -14.75 10.27
CA SER A 220 19.98 -14.03 11.31
C SER A 220 20.82 -12.92 10.68
N PRO A 221 21.26 -11.92 11.46
CA PRO A 221 22.15 -10.88 10.95
C PRO A 221 23.40 -11.41 10.26
N TRP A 222 23.87 -12.56 10.68
CA TRP A 222 25.07 -13.23 10.15
C TRP A 222 24.81 -13.98 8.83
N THR A 223 23.58 -14.49 8.64
CA THR A 223 23.18 -15.28 7.48
C THR A 223 22.40 -14.49 6.43
N ARG A 224 22.03 -13.25 6.72
CA ARG A 224 21.43 -12.34 5.73
C ARG A 224 22.49 -11.97 4.70
N GLY A 225 22.48 -12.68 3.58
CA GLY A 225 23.37 -12.39 2.47
C GLY A 225 23.04 -11.08 1.76
N ASN A 226 23.87 -10.75 0.77
CA ASN A 226 23.63 -9.61 -0.11
C ASN A 226 22.53 -9.88 -1.15
N ASN A 227 22.02 -11.11 -1.19
CA ASN A 227 21.01 -11.57 -2.14
C ASN A 227 19.69 -11.77 -1.42
N LEU A 228 18.57 -11.53 -2.12
CA LEU A 228 17.21 -11.76 -1.65
C LEU A 228 16.83 -13.26 -1.71
N ASN A 229 17.75 -14.15 -1.38
CA ASN A 229 17.53 -15.59 -1.44
C ASN A 229 16.50 -16.06 -0.41
N ARG A 230 16.31 -15.30 0.66
CA ARG A 230 15.37 -15.63 1.74
C ARG A 230 14.58 -14.41 2.16
N GLY A 231 13.28 -14.54 2.25
CA GLY A 231 12.47 -13.43 2.67
C GLY A 231 11.23 -13.82 3.46
N LYS A 232 10.66 -12.82 4.12
CA LYS A 232 9.38 -12.90 4.80
C LYS A 232 8.45 -11.84 4.26
N TRP A 233 7.22 -12.24 3.99
CA TRP A 233 6.14 -11.38 3.53
C TRP A 233 5.05 -11.35 4.57
N LYS A 234 4.44 -10.20 4.73
CA LYS A 234 3.18 -10.05 5.44
C LYS A 234 2.12 -9.56 4.47
N MET A 235 0.97 -10.18 4.52
CA MET A 235 -0.22 -9.75 3.81
C MET A 235 -0.98 -8.73 4.64
N PRO A 236 -1.79 -7.86 4.04
CA PRO A 236 -2.78 -7.08 4.77
C PRO A 236 -3.71 -8.01 5.58
N ASN A 237 -4.15 -7.58 6.75
CA ASN A 237 -4.96 -8.41 7.65
C ASN A 237 -6.32 -8.77 7.04
N ASP A 238 -6.89 -7.86 6.26
CA ASP A 238 -8.16 -7.96 5.55
C ASP A 238 -8.07 -8.75 4.23
N ARG A 239 -6.85 -8.90 3.67
CA ARG A 239 -6.61 -9.55 2.37
C ARG A 239 -5.52 -10.62 2.44
N ARG A 240 -5.71 -11.63 3.28
CA ARG A 240 -4.78 -12.74 3.45
C ARG A 240 -4.65 -13.56 2.16
N PHE A 241 -3.46 -14.06 1.88
CA PHE A 241 -3.24 -14.98 0.77
C PHE A 241 -3.49 -16.42 1.23
N ARG A 242 -4.54 -17.08 0.67
CA ARG A 242 -4.93 -18.44 1.05
C ARG A 242 -5.07 -18.63 2.58
N GLY A 243 -5.65 -17.65 3.24
CA GLY A 243 -5.81 -17.63 4.70
C GLY A 243 -4.53 -17.31 5.49
N LYS A 244 -3.39 -17.19 4.83
CA LYS A 244 -2.10 -16.92 5.50
C LYS A 244 -1.82 -15.42 5.55
N TYR A 245 -1.44 -14.95 6.74
CA TYR A 245 -0.98 -13.59 6.99
C TYR A 245 0.52 -13.42 6.71
N LYS A 246 1.32 -14.45 7.03
CA LYS A 246 2.77 -14.45 6.80
C LYS A 246 3.16 -15.58 5.88
N LEU A 247 4.05 -15.27 4.96
CA LEU A 247 4.69 -16.22 4.07
C LEU A 247 6.21 -16.06 4.16
N SER A 248 6.94 -17.11 3.86
CA SER A 248 8.38 -17.07 3.68
C SER A 248 8.74 -17.72 2.36
N TRP A 249 9.81 -17.27 1.74
CA TRP A 249 10.46 -17.98 0.66
C TRP A 249 11.92 -18.23 1.03
N ASP A 250 12.42 -19.31 0.53
CA ASP A 250 13.81 -19.70 0.58
C ASP A 250 14.20 -20.12 -0.83
N ASP A 251 15.25 -19.52 -1.35
CA ASP A 251 15.82 -19.94 -2.62
C ASP A 251 16.92 -20.98 -2.28
N ASP A 252 16.50 -22.22 -2.22
CA ASP A 252 17.43 -23.35 -2.08
C ASP A 252 18.03 -23.72 -3.44
N ALA A 253 18.31 -22.72 -4.29
CA ALA A 253 19.02 -22.93 -5.53
C ALA A 253 20.41 -23.50 -5.23
N ASN A 254 20.51 -24.81 -5.27
CA ASN A 254 21.73 -25.59 -5.44
C ASN A 254 22.14 -25.58 -6.90
#